data_3288c1b41ffce043841f36f43c6a913b
#
_entry.id   3288c1b41ffce043841f36f43c6a913b
#
_cell.length_a   1.000
_cell.length_b   1.000
_cell.length_c   1.000
_cell.angle_alpha   90.00
_cell.angle_beta   90.00
_cell.angle_gamma   90.00
#
_symmetry.space_group_name_H-M   'P 1'
#
loop_
_entity.id
_entity.type
_entity.pdbx_description
1 polymer ?
#
loop_
_entity_poly.entity_id
_entity_poly.type
_entity_poly.pdbx_seq_one_letter_code
_entity_poly.pdbx_strand_id
1 'polypeptide(L)'
;MKKYRSLLPIDEEGYYGRFGGAYIPEILHDNVKNLRDAFYRYVDDDDFQKEFDTLMRDYVGRPSPLYRADRLSEIHKTNIYLKREDLNHTGAHKINNAIGSALLAKRMGKTRIIAETGAGQHGVATATVCALMGLDCVVYMGATDVARQQPNVERMKMLGAKVVAVHSGNKTLKDATNEAIRDWCCNPDSFYIIGSTVGPHPYPEMVAHFQSIISKEIRAQLKEQVGRETPDYVVACVGGGSNAAGAFYHFINNPEVRLIAAEAAGKGVDSGETAATIHAGSEGIIHGSRTLVMQTSDGQIVEPYSISAGLDYPGIGPLHAYLATSGRAEVLAVTDTEALDAAMTLTRNEGIIPALESAHALAVLDKKRFHPDDIVVINLSGRGDKDLHTYLMNNSINE
;
A
#
# COMPACT_ATOMS: atom_id res chain seq x y z
N MET A 1 23.03 16.10 15.54
CA MET A 1 22.15 15.07 14.96
C MET A 1 20.82 15.72 14.64
N LYS A 2 20.41 15.71 13.35
CA LYS A 2 19.04 16.10 12.98
C LYS A 2 18.11 15.07 13.65
N LYS A 3 17.13 15.53 14.40
CA LYS A 3 16.15 14.62 15.02
C LYS A 3 15.01 14.45 14.02
N TYR A 4 14.82 13.24 13.50
CA TYR A 4 13.69 12.92 12.62
C TYR A 4 12.39 13.45 13.20
N ARG A 5 11.64 14.13 12.37
CA ARG A 5 10.27 14.58 12.69
C ARG A 5 9.35 14.12 11.58
N SER A 6 8.44 13.26 11.93
CA SER A 6 7.38 12.85 11.03
C SER A 6 6.51 14.05 10.61
N LEU A 7 6.08 14.08 9.36
CA LEU A 7 5.02 14.97 8.91
C LEU A 7 3.63 14.42 9.23
N LEU A 8 3.56 13.17 9.69
CA LEU A 8 2.31 12.53 10.06
C LEU A 8 1.79 13.07 11.40
N PRO A 9 0.48 13.09 11.59
CA PRO A 9 -0.15 13.48 12.86
C PRO A 9 -0.07 12.33 13.89
N ILE A 10 1.15 11.95 14.27
CA ILE A 10 1.46 10.81 15.15
C ILE A 10 2.12 11.30 16.42
N ASP A 11 1.76 10.71 17.57
CA ASP A 11 2.41 10.95 18.85
C ASP A 11 3.61 10.01 19.12
N GLU A 12 4.26 10.17 20.26
CA GLU A 12 5.45 9.38 20.65
C GLU A 12 5.13 7.89 20.90
N GLU A 13 3.87 7.57 21.16
CA GLU A 13 3.38 6.21 21.43
C GLU A 13 2.85 5.52 20.17
N GLY A 14 2.86 6.24 19.05
CA GLY A 14 2.47 5.70 17.74
C GLY A 14 0.98 5.82 17.43
N TYR A 15 0.28 6.76 18.07
CA TYR A 15 -1.13 6.99 17.81
C TYR A 15 -1.36 8.17 16.86
N TYR A 16 -2.29 7.97 15.93
CA TYR A 16 -2.93 8.95 15.10
C TYR A 16 -4.30 9.26 15.73
N GLY A 17 -4.36 10.23 16.64
CA GLY A 17 -5.51 10.43 17.49
C GLY A 17 -5.78 9.19 18.36
N ARG A 18 -6.88 8.48 18.11
CA ARG A 18 -7.23 7.25 18.85
C ARG A 18 -6.77 5.95 18.18
N PHE A 19 -6.24 6.00 16.96
CA PHE A 19 -5.82 4.85 16.17
C PHE A 19 -4.30 4.67 16.23
N GLY A 20 -3.82 3.42 16.19
CA GLY A 20 -2.39 3.12 16.24
C GLY A 20 -1.99 2.31 17.46
N GLY A 21 -0.84 2.64 18.04
CA GLY A 21 -0.25 1.94 19.17
C GLY A 21 0.42 0.62 18.79
N ALA A 22 0.82 -0.16 19.82
CA ALA A 22 1.49 -1.46 19.65
C ALA A 22 0.84 -2.51 20.56
N TYR A 23 -0.14 -3.23 20.03
CA TYR A 23 -0.87 -4.30 20.72
C TYR A 23 -0.25 -5.65 20.33
N ILE A 24 0.85 -5.99 20.98
CA ILE A 24 1.69 -7.13 20.66
C ILE A 24 1.87 -8.07 21.85
N PRO A 25 2.16 -9.37 21.62
CA PRO A 25 2.63 -10.26 22.68
C PRO A 25 3.93 -9.75 23.32
N GLU A 26 4.10 -10.01 24.61
CA GLU A 26 5.25 -9.56 25.41
C GLU A 26 6.60 -9.97 24.79
N ILE A 27 6.65 -11.14 24.18
CA ILE A 27 7.87 -11.68 23.52
C ILE A 27 8.36 -10.80 22.37
N LEU A 28 7.49 -9.99 21.76
CA LEU A 28 7.83 -9.08 20.66
C LEU A 28 8.12 -7.65 21.14
N HIS A 29 7.96 -7.36 22.43
CA HIS A 29 8.14 -6.00 22.95
C HIS A 29 9.52 -5.43 22.63
N ASP A 30 10.59 -6.17 22.92
CA ASP A 30 11.96 -5.71 22.67
C ASP A 30 12.25 -5.62 21.16
N ASN A 31 11.67 -6.50 20.35
CA ASN A 31 11.81 -6.46 18.89
C ASN A 31 11.23 -5.18 18.31
N VAL A 32 10.01 -4.84 18.69
CA VAL A 32 9.31 -3.64 18.24
C VAL A 32 9.99 -2.37 18.75
N LYS A 33 10.44 -2.37 20.00
CA LYS A 33 11.23 -1.27 20.58
C LYS A 33 12.55 -1.07 19.84
N ASN A 34 13.30 -2.15 19.60
CA ASN A 34 14.58 -2.09 18.87
C ASN A 34 14.38 -1.64 17.43
N LEU A 35 13.30 -2.07 16.78
CA LEU A 35 12.94 -1.61 15.44
C LEU A 35 12.66 -0.10 15.42
N ARG A 36 11.87 0.40 16.37
CA ARG A 36 11.57 1.83 16.50
C ARG A 36 12.85 2.65 16.70
N ASP A 37 13.69 2.23 17.65
CA ASP A 37 14.92 2.93 17.99
C ASP A 37 15.92 2.91 16.80
N ALA A 38 15.98 1.80 16.05
CA ALA A 38 16.77 1.69 14.84
C ALA A 38 16.20 2.57 13.70
N PHE A 39 14.89 2.56 13.48
CA PHE A 39 14.26 3.41 12.48
C PHE A 39 14.57 4.89 12.73
N TYR A 40 14.34 5.40 13.94
CA TYR A 40 14.63 6.81 14.27
C TYR A 40 16.11 7.17 14.25
N ARG A 41 16.98 6.19 14.46
CA ARG A 41 18.43 6.39 14.35
C ARG A 41 18.90 6.49 12.90
N TYR A 42 18.44 5.59 12.04
CA TYR A 42 18.99 5.43 10.69
C TYR A 42 18.24 6.27 9.64
N VAL A 43 17.00 6.63 9.89
CA VAL A 43 16.21 7.44 8.93
C VAL A 43 16.82 8.82 8.66
N ASP A 44 17.59 9.39 9.61
CA ASP A 44 18.31 10.66 9.47
C ASP A 44 19.83 10.47 9.25
N ASP A 45 20.29 9.23 9.14
CA ASP A 45 21.70 8.92 8.92
C ASP A 45 22.08 9.16 7.45
N ASP A 46 23.12 9.98 7.22
CA ASP A 46 23.50 10.39 5.86
C ASP A 46 23.96 9.20 4.99
N ASP A 47 24.63 8.19 5.57
CA ASP A 47 25.06 7.01 4.84
C ASP A 47 23.89 6.10 4.49
N PHE A 48 22.92 5.97 5.38
CA PHE A 48 21.67 5.24 5.11
C PHE A 48 20.89 5.91 3.99
N GLN A 49 20.69 7.24 4.06
CA GLN A 49 19.97 8.00 3.04
C GLN A 49 20.66 7.92 1.68
N LYS A 50 21.98 8.04 1.64
CA LYS A 50 22.75 7.92 0.39
C LYS A 50 22.62 6.53 -0.24
N GLU A 51 22.68 5.46 0.56
CA GLU A 51 22.49 4.09 0.07
C GLU A 51 21.05 3.88 -0.42
N PHE A 52 20.07 4.37 0.35
CA PHE A 52 18.64 4.32 -0.03
C PHE A 52 18.39 5.07 -1.35
N ASP A 53 18.81 6.33 -1.48
CA ASP A 53 18.63 7.13 -2.67
C ASP A 53 19.35 6.52 -3.90
N THR A 54 20.51 5.91 -3.70
CA THR A 54 21.24 5.21 -4.76
C THR A 54 20.44 4.01 -5.26
N LEU A 55 19.91 3.17 -4.37
CA LEU A 55 19.10 2.02 -4.74
C LEU A 55 17.76 2.46 -5.38
N MET A 56 17.15 3.52 -4.87
CA MET A 56 15.94 4.07 -5.48
C MET A 56 16.18 4.55 -6.91
N ARG A 57 17.29 5.23 -7.18
CA ARG A 57 17.65 5.71 -8.52
C ARG A 57 18.08 4.58 -9.45
N ASP A 58 19.07 3.79 -9.03
CA ASP A 58 19.82 2.91 -9.94
C ASP A 58 19.18 1.51 -10.04
N TYR A 59 18.42 1.07 -9.03
CA TYR A 59 17.80 -0.25 -8.98
C TYR A 59 16.28 -0.20 -9.15
N VAL A 60 15.59 0.70 -8.47
CA VAL A 60 14.13 0.85 -8.59
C VAL A 60 13.73 1.60 -9.86
N GLY A 61 14.58 2.50 -10.36
CA GLY A 61 14.33 3.29 -11.57
C GLY A 61 13.58 4.59 -11.28
N ARG A 62 13.80 5.18 -10.10
CA ARG A 62 13.15 6.45 -9.73
C ARG A 62 13.94 7.67 -10.23
N PRO A 63 13.28 8.84 -10.42
CA PRO A 63 11.87 9.09 -10.12
C PRO A 63 10.92 8.39 -11.10
N SER A 64 9.80 7.84 -10.59
CA SER A 64 8.74 7.36 -11.47
C SER A 64 8.06 8.56 -12.15
N PRO A 65 7.64 8.45 -13.42
CA PRO A 65 7.04 9.58 -14.12
C PRO A 65 5.75 10.10 -13.47
N LEU A 66 5.55 11.42 -13.53
CA LEU A 66 4.23 12.04 -13.39
C LEU A 66 3.72 12.32 -14.81
N TYR A 67 2.87 11.44 -15.31
CA TYR A 67 2.38 11.45 -16.68
C TYR A 67 1.07 12.20 -16.78
N ARG A 68 0.99 13.22 -17.64
CA ARG A 68 -0.27 13.88 -17.98
C ARG A 68 -1.08 12.98 -18.91
N ALA A 69 -2.25 12.56 -18.44
CA ALA A 69 -3.16 11.69 -19.20
C ALA A 69 -4.10 12.57 -20.04
N ASP A 70 -3.67 12.92 -21.24
CA ASP A 70 -4.37 13.93 -22.06
C ASP A 70 -5.77 13.45 -22.49
N ARG A 71 -5.93 12.19 -22.90
CA ARG A 71 -7.23 11.66 -23.33
C ARG A 71 -8.20 11.50 -22.16
N LEU A 72 -7.71 11.07 -20.99
CA LEU A 72 -8.53 11.07 -19.77
C LEU A 72 -8.91 12.48 -19.36
N SER A 73 -7.99 13.44 -19.49
CA SER A 73 -8.25 14.84 -19.21
C SER A 73 -9.35 15.43 -20.08
N GLU A 74 -9.36 15.09 -21.37
CA GLU A 74 -10.43 15.46 -22.32
C GLU A 74 -11.79 14.85 -21.94
N ILE A 75 -11.81 13.55 -21.61
CA ILE A 75 -13.02 12.81 -21.21
C ILE A 75 -13.65 13.42 -19.96
N HIS A 76 -12.86 13.64 -18.93
CA HIS A 76 -13.32 14.11 -17.62
C HIS A 76 -13.31 15.65 -17.46
N LYS A 77 -12.82 16.37 -18.50
CA LYS A 77 -12.76 17.85 -18.56
C LYS A 77 -12.05 18.49 -17.38
N THR A 78 -10.90 17.92 -16.99
CA THR A 78 -10.03 18.39 -15.91
C THR A 78 -8.60 17.94 -16.18
N ASN A 79 -7.58 18.46 -15.48
CA ASN A 79 -6.19 18.07 -15.73
C ASN A 79 -5.82 16.85 -14.89
N ILE A 80 -5.71 15.69 -15.53
CA ILE A 80 -5.41 14.41 -14.88
C ILE A 80 -3.93 14.06 -15.08
N TYR A 81 -3.27 13.76 -13.96
CA TYR A 81 -1.91 13.27 -13.90
C TYR A 81 -1.85 11.92 -13.22
N LEU A 82 -1.10 10.99 -13.79
CA LEU A 82 -0.87 9.66 -13.24
C LEU A 82 0.54 9.59 -12.66
N LYS A 83 0.67 9.34 -11.36
CA LYS A 83 1.95 9.00 -10.76
C LYS A 83 2.24 7.53 -11.01
N ARG A 84 3.19 7.24 -11.90
CA ARG A 84 3.43 5.95 -12.55
C ARG A 84 4.28 5.01 -11.68
N GLU A 85 3.76 4.62 -10.50
CA GLU A 85 4.41 3.61 -9.64
C GLU A 85 4.41 2.19 -10.26
N ASP A 86 3.58 1.95 -11.26
CA ASP A 86 3.54 0.75 -12.08
C ASP A 86 4.82 0.52 -12.91
N LEU A 87 5.62 1.56 -13.14
CA LEU A 87 6.88 1.51 -13.88
C LEU A 87 8.10 1.22 -13.00
N ASN A 88 7.96 1.20 -11.69
CA ASN A 88 9.05 0.82 -10.81
C ASN A 88 9.49 -0.62 -11.04
N HIS A 89 10.75 -0.95 -10.70
CA HIS A 89 11.18 -2.34 -10.62
C HIS A 89 10.20 -3.16 -9.76
N THR A 90 9.86 -4.36 -10.20
CA THR A 90 8.77 -5.24 -9.72
C THR A 90 7.35 -4.84 -10.14
N GLY A 91 7.14 -3.66 -10.75
CA GLY A 91 5.88 -3.25 -11.35
C GLY A 91 4.86 -2.66 -10.37
N ALA A 92 5.28 -2.18 -9.20
CA ALA A 92 4.42 -1.55 -8.21
C ALA A 92 5.21 -0.72 -7.18
N HIS A 93 4.49 0.08 -6.37
CA HIS A 93 5.02 0.89 -5.27
C HIS A 93 5.67 0.09 -4.14
N LYS A 94 5.38 -1.21 -4.02
CA LYS A 94 5.82 -2.05 -2.88
C LYS A 94 7.33 -2.09 -2.69
N ILE A 95 8.08 -1.97 -3.78
CA ILE A 95 9.55 -1.98 -3.76
C ILE A 95 10.14 -0.84 -2.92
N ASN A 96 9.47 0.32 -2.85
CA ASN A 96 9.94 1.47 -2.09
C ASN A 96 10.11 1.13 -0.60
N ASN A 97 9.06 0.57 0.00
CA ASN A 97 9.10 0.12 1.39
C ASN A 97 10.04 -1.08 1.56
N ALA A 98 10.03 -2.03 0.63
CA ALA A 98 10.86 -3.24 0.75
C ALA A 98 12.36 -2.89 0.78
N ILE A 99 12.85 -1.95 -0.05
CA ILE A 99 14.24 -1.44 -0.03
C ILE A 99 14.56 -0.81 1.33
N GLY A 100 13.74 0.14 1.79
CA GLY A 100 13.99 0.84 3.05
C GLY A 100 14.00 -0.11 4.25
N SER A 101 13.04 -1.02 4.31
CA SER A 101 12.93 -2.01 5.39
C SER A 101 14.08 -3.03 5.37
N ALA A 102 14.51 -3.51 4.20
CA ALA A 102 15.61 -4.45 4.08
C ALA A 102 16.96 -3.78 4.43
N LEU A 103 17.18 -2.53 4.03
CA LEU A 103 18.36 -1.76 4.46
C LEU A 103 18.38 -1.60 5.98
N LEU A 104 17.25 -1.28 6.58
CA LEU A 104 17.12 -1.18 8.04
C LEU A 104 17.43 -2.52 8.71
N ALA A 105 16.90 -3.63 8.19
CA ALA A 105 17.19 -4.97 8.67
C ALA A 105 18.71 -5.27 8.66
N LYS A 106 19.40 -4.93 7.57
CA LYS A 106 20.87 -5.05 7.48
C LYS A 106 21.60 -4.22 8.53
N ARG A 107 21.19 -2.95 8.73
CA ARG A 107 21.79 -2.10 9.78
C ARG A 107 21.56 -2.66 11.19
N MET A 108 20.48 -3.41 11.39
CA MET A 108 20.18 -4.11 12.64
C MET A 108 20.87 -5.49 12.76
N GLY A 109 21.66 -5.90 11.75
CA GLY A 109 22.36 -7.19 11.73
C GLY A 109 21.43 -8.39 11.51
N LYS A 110 20.22 -8.17 10.99
CA LYS A 110 19.24 -9.25 10.71
C LYS A 110 19.61 -9.94 9.40
N THR A 111 19.48 -11.27 9.39
CA THR A 111 19.79 -12.13 8.24
C THR A 111 18.57 -12.86 7.69
N ARG A 112 17.52 -13.03 8.50
CA ARG A 112 16.28 -13.71 8.13
C ARG A 112 15.14 -12.71 8.06
N ILE A 113 14.49 -12.66 6.89
CA ILE A 113 13.34 -11.80 6.61
C ILE A 113 12.08 -12.67 6.51
N ILE A 114 11.01 -12.22 7.14
CA ILE A 114 9.67 -12.76 6.95
C ILE A 114 8.74 -11.70 6.38
N ALA A 115 7.78 -12.12 5.58
CA ALA A 115 6.76 -11.25 5.01
C ALA A 115 5.44 -12.01 4.81
N GLU A 116 4.34 -11.27 4.72
CA GLU A 116 3.06 -11.74 4.24
C GLU A 116 2.76 -11.20 2.85
N THR A 117 1.87 -11.86 2.10
CA THR A 117 1.37 -11.31 0.84
C THR A 117 0.01 -11.89 0.47
N GLY A 118 -0.86 -11.07 -0.15
CA GLY A 118 -2.11 -11.48 -0.78
C GLY A 118 -1.94 -11.60 -2.29
N ALA A 119 -2.01 -10.48 -3.02
CA ALA A 119 -1.81 -10.43 -4.48
C ALA A 119 -0.40 -10.86 -4.95
N GLY A 120 0.54 -11.11 -4.04
CA GLY A 120 1.91 -11.51 -4.36
C GLY A 120 2.88 -10.35 -4.59
N GLN A 121 2.42 -9.13 -4.81
CA GLN A 121 3.29 -8.00 -5.15
C GLN A 121 4.25 -7.63 -4.01
N HIS A 122 3.78 -7.66 -2.76
CA HIS A 122 4.66 -7.42 -1.61
C HIS A 122 5.68 -8.55 -1.44
N GLY A 123 5.23 -9.81 -1.59
CA GLY A 123 6.11 -10.97 -1.54
C GLY A 123 7.21 -10.90 -2.60
N VAL A 124 6.86 -10.56 -3.85
CA VAL A 124 7.85 -10.37 -4.94
C VAL A 124 8.81 -9.24 -4.61
N ALA A 125 8.34 -8.09 -4.13
CA ALA A 125 9.21 -6.98 -3.75
C ALA A 125 10.17 -7.37 -2.63
N THR A 126 9.66 -8.06 -1.59
CA THR A 126 10.50 -8.54 -0.47
C THR A 126 11.51 -9.58 -0.92
N ALA A 127 11.10 -10.59 -1.72
CA ALA A 127 12.01 -11.59 -2.27
C ALA A 127 13.10 -10.94 -3.15
N THR A 128 12.74 -9.92 -3.93
CA THR A 128 13.66 -9.17 -4.78
C THR A 128 14.75 -8.47 -3.98
N VAL A 129 14.38 -7.75 -2.92
CA VAL A 129 15.36 -7.05 -2.09
C VAL A 129 16.18 -8.00 -1.24
N CYS A 130 15.62 -9.13 -0.79
CA CYS A 130 16.35 -10.17 -0.10
C CYS A 130 17.40 -10.82 -1.00
N ALA A 131 17.06 -11.13 -2.25
CA ALA A 131 18.03 -11.64 -3.24
C ALA A 131 19.16 -10.62 -3.49
N LEU A 132 18.81 -9.32 -3.67
CA LEU A 132 19.78 -8.25 -3.87
C LEU A 132 20.75 -8.12 -2.69
N MET A 133 20.27 -8.30 -1.46
CA MET A 133 21.03 -8.00 -0.23
C MET A 133 21.60 -9.25 0.45
N GLY A 134 21.39 -10.46 -0.11
CA GLY A 134 21.87 -11.71 0.45
C GLY A 134 21.21 -12.09 1.78
N LEU A 135 19.88 -11.88 1.88
CA LEU A 135 19.07 -12.16 3.06
C LEU A 135 18.19 -13.38 2.83
N ASP A 136 18.03 -14.23 3.84
CA ASP A 136 17.09 -15.34 3.82
C ASP A 136 15.65 -14.79 3.83
N CYS A 137 14.78 -15.32 2.96
CA CYS A 137 13.42 -14.82 2.78
C CYS A 137 12.37 -15.93 2.92
N VAL A 138 11.41 -15.71 3.82
CA VAL A 138 10.20 -16.55 3.96
C VAL A 138 8.98 -15.68 3.74
N VAL A 139 8.13 -16.08 2.78
CA VAL A 139 6.89 -15.35 2.45
C VAL A 139 5.69 -16.23 2.74
N TYR A 140 4.81 -15.77 3.61
CA TYR A 140 3.52 -16.39 3.92
C TYR A 140 2.45 -15.89 2.96
N MET A 141 1.69 -16.80 2.36
CA MET A 141 0.63 -16.48 1.41
C MET A 141 -0.55 -17.43 1.61
N GLY A 142 -1.77 -16.91 1.65
CA GLY A 142 -2.95 -17.74 1.76
C GLY A 142 -3.05 -18.75 0.61
N ALA A 143 -3.46 -19.98 0.90
CA ALA A 143 -3.51 -21.03 -0.13
C ALA A 143 -4.47 -20.68 -1.29
N THR A 144 -5.54 -19.92 -1.02
CA THR A 144 -6.44 -19.38 -2.04
C THR A 144 -5.71 -18.37 -2.94
N ASP A 145 -4.92 -17.48 -2.35
CA ASP A 145 -4.15 -16.49 -3.07
C ASP A 145 -3.00 -17.11 -3.86
N VAL A 146 -2.34 -18.15 -3.31
CA VAL A 146 -1.33 -18.95 -4.04
C VAL A 146 -1.91 -19.48 -5.35
N ALA A 147 -3.15 -20.01 -5.31
CA ALA A 147 -3.80 -20.54 -6.52
C ALA A 147 -4.14 -19.46 -7.54
N ARG A 148 -4.57 -18.26 -7.07
CA ARG A 148 -4.95 -17.13 -7.94
C ARG A 148 -3.75 -16.44 -8.59
N GLN A 149 -2.58 -16.45 -7.92
CA GLN A 149 -1.43 -15.59 -8.22
C GLN A 149 -0.15 -16.37 -8.51
N GLN A 150 -0.27 -17.53 -9.19
CA GLN A 150 0.85 -18.43 -9.53
C GLN A 150 2.06 -17.70 -10.15
N PRO A 151 1.90 -16.76 -11.10
CA PRO A 151 3.06 -16.05 -11.67
C PRO A 151 3.91 -15.31 -10.62
N ASN A 152 3.30 -14.74 -9.58
CA ASN A 152 4.03 -14.11 -8.50
C ASN A 152 4.68 -15.12 -7.55
N VAL A 153 4.04 -16.25 -7.31
CA VAL A 153 4.62 -17.36 -6.54
C VAL A 153 5.89 -17.88 -7.21
N GLU A 154 5.85 -18.11 -8.52
CA GLU A 154 7.02 -18.55 -9.28
C GLU A 154 8.15 -17.50 -9.28
N ARG A 155 7.82 -16.21 -9.42
CA ARG A 155 8.81 -15.13 -9.28
C ARG A 155 9.50 -15.15 -7.91
N MET A 156 8.75 -15.28 -6.82
CA MET A 156 9.32 -15.36 -5.47
C MET A 156 10.27 -16.55 -5.30
N LYS A 157 9.88 -17.73 -5.83
CA LYS A 157 10.74 -18.93 -5.82
C LYS A 157 12.01 -18.75 -6.64
N MET A 158 11.91 -18.17 -7.84
CA MET A 158 13.07 -17.86 -8.69
C MET A 158 14.05 -16.89 -8.00
N LEU A 159 13.55 -15.97 -7.18
CA LEU A 159 14.33 -15.03 -6.37
C LEU A 159 14.93 -15.68 -5.10
N GLY A 160 14.70 -16.98 -4.89
CA GLY A 160 15.24 -17.74 -3.77
C GLY A 160 14.41 -17.68 -2.49
N ALA A 161 13.23 -17.06 -2.50
CA ALA A 161 12.35 -17.01 -1.33
C ALA A 161 11.62 -18.34 -1.12
N LYS A 162 11.47 -18.74 0.15
CA LYS A 162 10.59 -19.82 0.56
C LYS A 162 9.16 -19.30 0.67
N VAL A 163 8.28 -19.74 -0.22
CA VAL A 163 6.84 -19.43 -0.15
C VAL A 163 6.13 -20.50 0.65
N VAL A 164 5.43 -20.08 1.72
CA VAL A 164 4.67 -20.96 2.61
C VAL A 164 3.18 -20.71 2.40
N ALA A 165 2.47 -21.71 1.85
CA ALA A 165 1.02 -21.65 1.69
C ALA A 165 0.33 -21.84 3.05
N VAL A 166 -0.52 -20.88 3.42
CA VAL A 166 -1.28 -20.90 4.68
C VAL A 166 -2.65 -21.49 4.45
N HIS A 167 -2.94 -22.61 5.14
CA HIS A 167 -4.18 -23.39 4.99
C HIS A 167 -5.18 -23.17 6.13
N SER A 168 -4.84 -22.36 7.14
CA SER A 168 -5.74 -21.98 8.23
C SER A 168 -6.70 -20.88 7.80
N GLY A 169 -7.82 -20.74 8.51
CA GLY A 169 -8.83 -19.72 8.26
C GLY A 169 -9.39 -19.77 6.84
N ASN A 170 -9.61 -18.62 6.26
CA ASN A 170 -10.13 -18.46 4.90
C ASN A 170 -9.04 -18.55 3.82
N LYS A 171 -7.79 -18.76 4.24
CA LYS A 171 -6.63 -18.98 3.36
C LYS A 171 -6.30 -17.75 2.48
N THR A 172 -6.49 -16.55 3.02
CA THR A 172 -6.28 -15.25 2.37
C THR A 172 -5.20 -14.43 3.09
N LEU A 173 -5.01 -13.18 2.69
CA LEU A 173 -4.00 -12.26 3.23
C LEU A 173 -4.05 -12.14 4.76
N LYS A 174 -5.25 -12.07 5.37
CA LYS A 174 -5.39 -11.98 6.84
C LYS A 174 -4.72 -13.16 7.53
N ASP A 175 -4.94 -14.37 7.02
CA ASP A 175 -4.40 -15.60 7.61
C ASP A 175 -2.89 -15.72 7.36
N ALA A 176 -2.42 -15.26 6.20
CA ALA A 176 -0.99 -15.12 5.92
C ALA A 176 -0.30 -14.18 6.92
N THR A 177 -0.94 -13.05 7.26
CA THR A 177 -0.45 -12.11 8.27
C THR A 177 -0.42 -12.75 9.67
N ASN A 178 -1.47 -13.49 10.04
CA ASN A 178 -1.50 -14.22 11.32
C ASN A 178 -0.34 -15.22 11.43
N GLU A 179 -0.04 -15.94 10.34
CA GLU A 179 1.04 -16.94 10.32
C GLU A 179 2.42 -16.27 10.35
N ALA A 180 2.60 -15.16 9.64
CA ALA A 180 3.84 -14.37 9.72
C ALA A 180 4.10 -13.84 11.13
N ILE A 181 3.08 -13.33 11.82
CA ILE A 181 3.19 -12.89 13.23
C ILE A 181 3.51 -14.08 14.14
N ARG A 182 2.91 -15.25 13.91
CA ARG A 182 3.19 -16.47 14.67
C ARG A 182 4.64 -16.93 14.49
N ASP A 183 5.14 -16.91 13.25
CA ASP A 183 6.56 -17.19 12.98
C ASP A 183 7.46 -16.18 13.68
N TRP A 184 7.09 -14.89 13.64
CA TRP A 184 7.87 -13.83 14.32
C TRP A 184 7.95 -14.05 15.83
N CYS A 185 6.85 -14.45 16.47
CA CYS A 185 6.86 -14.83 17.91
C CYS A 185 7.76 -16.05 18.18
N CYS A 186 7.78 -17.05 17.28
CA CYS A 186 8.62 -18.24 17.43
C CYS A 186 10.10 -17.98 17.11
N ASN A 187 10.38 -17.03 16.24
CA ASN A 187 11.71 -16.69 15.73
C ASN A 187 11.96 -15.18 15.82
N PRO A 188 12.12 -14.63 17.05
CA PRO A 188 12.19 -13.18 17.28
C PRO A 188 13.43 -12.53 16.66
N ASP A 189 14.47 -13.28 16.31
CA ASP A 189 15.64 -12.78 15.58
C ASP A 189 15.36 -12.44 14.12
N SER A 190 14.22 -12.86 13.58
CA SER A 190 13.78 -12.48 12.25
C SER A 190 13.39 -11.00 12.19
N PHE A 191 13.53 -10.43 11.00
CA PHE A 191 12.97 -9.10 10.71
C PHE A 191 11.69 -9.28 9.88
N TYR A 192 10.59 -8.72 10.37
CA TYR A 192 9.33 -8.75 9.65
C TYR A 192 9.22 -7.52 8.75
N ILE A 193 9.11 -7.72 7.43
CA ILE A 193 8.80 -6.64 6.48
C ILE A 193 7.29 -6.66 6.22
N ILE A 194 6.56 -5.77 6.89
CA ILE A 194 5.12 -5.60 6.68
C ILE A 194 4.87 -4.82 5.38
N GLY A 195 3.94 -5.33 4.55
CA GLY A 195 3.68 -4.82 3.21
C GLY A 195 2.81 -3.57 3.13
N SER A 196 2.30 -3.07 4.27
CA SER A 196 1.37 -1.94 4.28
C SER A 196 1.53 -1.09 5.54
N THR A 197 0.76 0.01 5.64
CA THR A 197 0.72 0.89 6.82
C THR A 197 -0.18 0.33 7.92
N VAL A 198 -0.09 -0.97 8.15
CA VAL A 198 -0.76 -1.74 9.20
C VAL A 198 0.27 -2.28 10.20
N GLY A 199 -0.18 -2.95 11.24
CA GLY A 199 0.71 -3.51 12.24
C GLY A 199 1.00 -2.57 13.40
N PRO A 200 1.78 -3.02 14.41
CA PRO A 200 2.12 -2.22 15.57
C PRO A 200 3.05 -1.06 15.21
N HIS A 201 2.99 0.04 15.97
CA HIS A 201 4.03 1.07 15.87
C HIS A 201 5.43 0.45 16.09
N PRO A 202 6.46 0.76 15.23
CA PRO A 202 6.53 1.87 14.28
C PRO A 202 6.15 1.54 12.83
N TYR A 203 5.64 0.35 12.52
CA TYR A 203 5.40 -0.07 11.12
C TYR A 203 4.58 0.92 10.30
N PRO A 204 3.42 1.45 10.76
CA PRO A 204 2.64 2.37 9.96
C PRO A 204 3.41 3.64 9.59
N GLU A 205 4.18 4.20 10.53
CA GLU A 205 5.01 5.38 10.30
C GLU A 205 6.20 5.08 9.38
N MET A 206 6.91 3.98 9.64
CA MET A 206 8.09 3.56 8.88
C MET A 206 7.73 3.28 7.41
N VAL A 207 6.65 2.54 7.17
CA VAL A 207 6.17 2.25 5.82
C VAL A 207 5.74 3.52 5.10
N ALA A 208 4.98 4.41 5.77
CA ALA A 208 4.58 5.69 5.21
C ALA A 208 5.79 6.57 4.85
N HIS A 209 6.83 6.56 5.69
CA HIS A 209 8.08 7.28 5.43
C HIS A 209 8.79 6.78 4.16
N PHE A 210 9.01 5.46 4.02
CA PHE A 210 9.65 4.92 2.82
C PHE A 210 8.80 5.09 1.56
N GLN A 211 7.49 5.11 1.69
CA GLN A 211 6.58 5.42 0.58
C GLN A 211 6.49 6.92 0.27
N SER A 212 6.91 7.81 1.16
CA SER A 212 6.78 9.27 1.00
C SER A 212 7.53 9.84 -0.21
N ILE A 213 8.46 9.07 -0.76
CA ILE A 213 9.15 9.40 -2.02
C ILE A 213 8.15 9.66 -3.16
N ILE A 214 6.97 9.01 -3.14
CA ILE A 214 5.89 9.22 -4.11
C ILE A 214 5.45 10.69 -4.12
N SER A 215 5.03 11.22 -2.98
CA SER A 215 4.57 12.61 -2.87
C SER A 215 5.71 13.64 -2.97
N LYS A 216 6.94 13.28 -2.54
CA LYS A 216 8.14 14.09 -2.75
C LYS A 216 8.38 14.35 -4.24
N GLU A 217 8.28 13.30 -5.05
CA GLU A 217 8.45 13.39 -6.50
C GLU A 217 7.27 14.08 -7.18
N ILE A 218 6.01 13.85 -6.75
CA ILE A 218 4.83 14.57 -7.27
C ILE A 218 5.05 16.07 -7.16
N ARG A 219 5.49 16.57 -6.00
CA ARG A 219 5.76 17.99 -5.79
C ARG A 219 6.80 18.55 -6.76
N ALA A 220 7.94 17.85 -6.88
CA ALA A 220 9.03 18.29 -7.76
C ALA A 220 8.60 18.28 -9.23
N GLN A 221 7.92 17.24 -9.66
CA GLN A 221 7.47 17.07 -11.05
C GLN A 221 6.34 18.04 -11.43
N LEU A 222 5.40 18.33 -10.52
CA LEU A 222 4.39 19.35 -10.75
C LEU A 222 5.04 20.74 -10.86
N LYS A 223 6.02 21.04 -10.01
CA LYS A 223 6.75 22.32 -10.11
C LYS A 223 7.42 22.49 -11.48
N GLU A 224 8.02 21.42 -11.99
CA GLU A 224 8.66 21.41 -13.30
C GLU A 224 7.64 21.54 -14.45
N GLN A 225 6.53 20.80 -14.39
CA GLN A 225 5.57 20.70 -15.49
C GLN A 225 4.56 21.84 -15.54
N VAL A 226 4.12 22.36 -14.37
CA VAL A 226 3.02 23.35 -14.27
C VAL A 226 3.33 24.56 -13.40
N GLY A 227 4.55 24.66 -12.85
CA GLY A 227 5.01 25.82 -12.07
C GLY A 227 4.53 25.85 -10.61
N ARG A 228 3.78 24.85 -10.12
CA ARG A 228 3.32 24.77 -8.72
C ARG A 228 3.63 23.38 -8.12
N GLU A 229 3.90 23.34 -6.80
CA GLU A 229 4.29 22.07 -6.11
C GLU A 229 3.09 21.26 -5.61
N THR A 230 1.89 21.82 -5.63
CA THR A 230 0.69 21.20 -5.03
C THR A 230 -0.40 20.99 -6.08
N PRO A 231 -0.98 19.76 -6.16
CA PRO A 231 -2.20 19.55 -6.93
C PRO A 231 -3.42 20.05 -6.14
N ASP A 232 -4.60 20.07 -6.77
CA ASP A 232 -5.86 20.32 -6.09
C ASP A 232 -6.37 19.04 -5.42
N TYR A 233 -6.11 17.87 -6.05
CA TYR A 233 -6.50 16.56 -5.53
C TYR A 233 -5.37 15.54 -5.66
N VAL A 234 -5.24 14.70 -4.63
CA VAL A 234 -4.45 13.46 -4.69
C VAL A 234 -5.39 12.30 -4.41
N VAL A 235 -5.43 11.35 -5.36
CA VAL A 235 -6.31 10.18 -5.31
C VAL A 235 -5.47 8.92 -5.22
N ALA A 236 -5.81 8.02 -4.31
CA ALA A 236 -5.17 6.71 -4.19
C ALA A 236 -6.15 5.66 -3.67
N CYS A 237 -5.98 4.39 -4.08
CA CYS A 237 -6.74 3.29 -3.50
C CYS A 237 -6.22 2.93 -2.10
N VAL A 238 -7.10 2.40 -1.27
CA VAL A 238 -6.77 1.95 0.08
C VAL A 238 -7.32 0.54 0.37
N GLY A 239 -6.40 -0.35 0.74
CA GLY A 239 -6.67 -1.55 1.52
C GLY A 239 -5.97 -1.32 2.86
N GLY A 240 -4.78 -1.88 3.08
CA GLY A 240 -3.94 -1.46 4.22
C GLY A 240 -3.38 -0.04 4.10
N GLY A 241 -3.29 0.54 2.87
CA GLY A 241 -3.09 1.97 2.62
C GLY A 241 -1.66 2.43 2.34
N SER A 242 -0.68 1.56 2.05
CA SER A 242 0.72 2.00 1.89
C SER A 242 0.93 2.98 0.72
N ASN A 243 0.32 2.73 -0.44
CA ASN A 243 0.44 3.63 -1.59
C ASN A 243 -0.20 4.99 -1.32
N ALA A 244 -1.36 5.00 -0.67
CA ALA A 244 -2.07 6.22 -0.30
C ALA A 244 -1.28 7.02 0.76
N ALA A 245 -0.69 6.36 1.77
CA ALA A 245 0.17 7.02 2.75
C ALA A 245 1.34 7.72 2.07
N GLY A 246 1.98 7.08 1.09
CA GLY A 246 3.07 7.68 0.32
C GLY A 246 2.62 8.87 -0.54
N ALA A 247 1.51 8.71 -1.26
CA ALA A 247 0.96 9.75 -2.12
C ALA A 247 0.47 10.98 -1.32
N PHE A 248 -0.07 10.77 -0.11
CA PHE A 248 -0.61 11.81 0.74
C PHE A 248 0.44 12.49 1.63
N TYR A 249 1.57 11.85 1.91
CA TYR A 249 2.51 12.19 2.99
C TYR A 249 2.84 13.69 3.10
N HIS A 250 3.29 14.30 2.02
CA HIS A 250 3.67 15.73 2.01
C HIS A 250 2.48 16.69 1.88
N PHE A 251 1.28 16.16 1.69
CA PHE A 251 0.06 16.94 1.53
C PHE A 251 -0.88 16.86 2.73
N ILE A 252 -0.62 15.96 3.68
CA ILE A 252 -1.50 15.72 4.85
C ILE A 252 -1.79 17.02 5.61
N ASN A 253 -0.76 17.85 5.83
CA ASN A 253 -0.88 19.10 6.58
C ASN A 253 -1.21 20.31 5.70
N ASN A 254 -1.47 20.13 4.41
CA ASN A 254 -1.88 21.21 3.50
C ASN A 254 -3.40 21.13 3.23
N PRO A 255 -4.21 22.01 3.83
CA PRO A 255 -5.67 21.96 3.67
C PRO A 255 -6.16 22.33 2.26
N GLU A 256 -5.33 22.99 1.45
CA GLU A 256 -5.66 23.32 0.06
C GLU A 256 -5.64 22.09 -0.87
N VAL A 257 -4.90 21.05 -0.50
CA VAL A 257 -4.86 19.79 -1.26
C VAL A 257 -5.90 18.82 -0.71
N ARG A 258 -6.87 18.44 -1.50
CA ARG A 258 -7.89 17.46 -1.14
C ARG A 258 -7.37 16.05 -1.35
N LEU A 259 -7.50 15.21 -0.32
CA LEU A 259 -7.09 13.80 -0.35
C LEU A 259 -8.31 12.93 -0.55
N ILE A 260 -8.26 12.01 -1.52
CA ILE A 260 -9.34 11.06 -1.79
C ILE A 260 -8.80 9.65 -1.71
N ALA A 261 -9.38 8.86 -0.81
CA ALA A 261 -9.10 7.44 -0.64
C ALA A 261 -10.22 6.61 -1.28
N ALA A 262 -9.88 5.72 -2.19
CA ALA A 262 -10.83 4.82 -2.84
C ALA A 262 -10.77 3.44 -2.17
N GLU A 263 -11.85 3.01 -1.52
CA GLU A 263 -12.00 1.68 -0.94
C GLU A 263 -12.67 0.71 -1.92
N ALA A 264 -12.33 -0.57 -1.81
CA ALA A 264 -12.97 -1.63 -2.59
C ALA A 264 -14.31 -2.04 -1.97
N ALA A 265 -15.40 -1.68 -2.60
CA ALA A 265 -16.74 -2.03 -2.15
C ALA A 265 -17.24 -3.40 -2.69
N GLY A 266 -16.42 -4.13 -3.44
CA GLY A 266 -16.81 -5.43 -3.98
C GLY A 266 -18.10 -5.36 -4.78
N LYS A 267 -19.14 -6.02 -4.31
CA LYS A 267 -20.49 -5.98 -4.91
C LYS A 267 -21.39 -4.83 -4.36
N GLY A 268 -20.84 -3.99 -3.52
CA GLY A 268 -21.51 -2.86 -2.86
C GLY A 268 -21.30 -2.88 -1.34
N VAL A 269 -21.29 -1.71 -0.70
CA VAL A 269 -21.01 -1.58 0.75
C VAL A 269 -21.97 -2.44 1.59
N ASP A 270 -23.25 -2.44 1.24
CA ASP A 270 -24.32 -3.13 1.98
C ASP A 270 -24.59 -4.57 1.47
N SER A 271 -23.80 -5.06 0.54
CA SER A 271 -24.03 -6.37 -0.10
C SER A 271 -23.65 -7.58 0.77
N GLY A 272 -22.86 -7.35 1.82
CA GLY A 272 -22.19 -8.43 2.57
C GLY A 272 -20.92 -8.96 1.89
N GLU A 273 -20.64 -8.59 0.64
CA GLU A 273 -19.43 -8.91 -0.14
C GLU A 273 -18.70 -7.60 -0.47
N THR A 274 -17.99 -7.05 0.52
CA THR A 274 -17.30 -5.76 0.45
C THR A 274 -15.98 -5.83 1.23
N ALA A 275 -15.01 -5.00 0.88
CA ALA A 275 -13.79 -4.73 1.64
C ALA A 275 -13.69 -3.22 2.03
N ALA A 276 -14.80 -2.48 1.96
CA ALA A 276 -14.86 -1.07 2.32
C ALA A 276 -14.84 -0.88 3.84
N THR A 277 -13.68 -1.05 4.44
CA THR A 277 -13.48 -1.08 5.91
C THR A 277 -13.84 0.24 6.60
N ILE A 278 -13.61 1.39 5.96
CA ILE A 278 -13.98 2.70 6.55
C ILE A 278 -15.49 2.88 6.58
N HIS A 279 -16.20 2.40 5.53
CA HIS A 279 -17.66 2.51 5.45
C HIS A 279 -18.39 1.48 6.31
N ALA A 280 -17.92 0.23 6.33
CA ALA A 280 -18.63 -0.90 6.94
C ALA A 280 -18.01 -1.39 8.26
N GLY A 281 -16.81 -0.94 8.61
CA GLY A 281 -16.10 -1.40 9.81
C GLY A 281 -16.42 -0.59 11.07
N SER A 282 -15.92 -1.08 12.18
CA SER A 282 -15.97 -0.42 13.50
C SER A 282 -14.59 -0.44 14.17
N GLU A 283 -14.41 0.33 15.24
CA GLU A 283 -13.14 0.32 15.98
C GLU A 283 -12.83 -1.06 16.53
N GLY A 284 -11.59 -1.50 16.32
CA GLY A 284 -11.09 -2.77 16.80
C GLY A 284 -9.57 -2.83 16.81
N ILE A 285 -9.04 -3.97 17.19
CA ILE A 285 -7.60 -4.24 17.15
C ILE A 285 -7.36 -5.40 16.20
N ILE A 286 -6.51 -5.17 15.21
CA ILE A 286 -6.09 -6.22 14.27
C ILE A 286 -4.59 -6.12 14.02
N HIS A 287 -3.90 -7.26 13.99
CA HIS A 287 -2.47 -7.39 13.67
C HIS A 287 -1.56 -6.38 14.42
N GLY A 288 -1.93 -6.05 15.66
CA GLY A 288 -1.10 -5.25 16.56
C GLY A 288 -1.38 -3.75 16.58
N SER A 289 -2.41 -3.24 15.91
CA SER A 289 -2.82 -1.84 16.01
C SER A 289 -4.32 -1.66 16.20
N ARG A 290 -4.73 -0.58 16.89
CA ARG A 290 -6.11 -0.13 16.93
C ARG A 290 -6.44 0.63 15.64
N THR A 291 -7.53 0.22 14.98
CA THR A 291 -7.95 0.81 13.71
C THR A 291 -9.44 0.58 13.48
N LEU A 292 -9.93 0.82 12.25
CA LEU A 292 -11.23 0.34 11.81
C LEU A 292 -11.07 -1.08 11.25
N VAL A 293 -12.01 -1.95 11.62
CA VAL A 293 -11.97 -3.38 11.32
C VAL A 293 -13.37 -3.84 10.90
N MET A 294 -13.45 -4.64 9.87
CA MET A 294 -14.68 -5.34 9.50
C MET A 294 -14.92 -6.47 10.51
N GLN A 295 -15.86 -6.24 11.41
CA GLN A 295 -16.15 -7.17 12.50
C GLN A 295 -17.63 -7.12 12.90
N THR A 296 -18.09 -8.22 13.48
CA THR A 296 -19.41 -8.31 14.11
C THR A 296 -19.44 -7.53 15.43
N SER A 297 -20.64 -7.37 16.03
CA SER A 297 -20.80 -6.79 17.38
C SER A 297 -20.03 -7.53 18.47
N ASP A 298 -19.75 -8.83 18.26
CA ASP A 298 -18.98 -9.67 19.17
C ASP A 298 -17.47 -9.68 18.88
N GLY A 299 -17.00 -8.79 17.95
CA GLY A 299 -15.59 -8.66 17.61
C GLY A 299 -15.02 -9.76 16.71
N GLN A 300 -15.89 -10.59 16.09
CA GLN A 300 -15.44 -11.58 15.10
C GLN A 300 -15.19 -10.88 13.77
N ILE A 301 -14.05 -11.21 13.15
CA ILE A 301 -13.69 -10.66 11.84
C ILE A 301 -14.71 -11.10 10.79
N VAL A 302 -15.31 -10.15 10.10
CA VAL A 302 -16.09 -10.38 8.89
C VAL A 302 -15.12 -10.49 7.73
N GLU A 303 -15.29 -11.52 6.90
CA GLU A 303 -14.44 -11.74 5.74
C GLU A 303 -14.66 -10.63 4.71
N PRO A 304 -13.59 -9.93 4.30
CA PRO A 304 -13.69 -8.95 3.25
C PRO A 304 -13.86 -9.62 1.89
N TYR A 305 -14.36 -8.89 0.92
CA TYR A 305 -14.44 -9.33 -0.47
C TYR A 305 -14.09 -8.21 -1.43
N SER A 306 -13.19 -8.48 -2.35
CA SER A 306 -12.88 -7.65 -3.51
C SER A 306 -12.32 -8.53 -4.64
N ILE A 307 -12.62 -8.16 -5.88
CA ILE A 307 -11.95 -8.71 -7.07
C ILE A 307 -10.44 -8.46 -7.03
N SER A 308 -10.03 -7.42 -6.33
CA SER A 308 -8.63 -7.04 -6.13
C SER A 308 -8.06 -7.68 -4.87
N ALA A 309 -7.21 -8.70 -5.03
CA ALA A 309 -6.57 -9.38 -3.90
C ALA A 309 -5.68 -8.47 -3.03
N GLY A 310 -5.20 -7.34 -3.56
CA GLY A 310 -4.40 -6.36 -2.80
C GLY A 310 -5.24 -5.42 -1.93
N LEU A 311 -6.57 -5.38 -2.12
CA LEU A 311 -7.51 -4.59 -1.31
C LEU A 311 -8.41 -5.49 -0.44
N ASP A 312 -8.28 -6.80 -0.55
CA ASP A 312 -9.05 -7.79 0.18
C ASP A 312 -8.46 -8.00 1.59
N TYR A 313 -8.72 -7.04 2.49
CA TYR A 313 -8.20 -7.02 3.85
C TYR A 313 -9.25 -6.43 4.81
N PRO A 314 -9.52 -7.07 5.97
CA PRO A 314 -10.61 -6.68 6.87
C PRO A 314 -10.27 -5.51 7.81
N GLY A 315 -9.21 -4.80 7.55
CA GLY A 315 -8.75 -3.66 8.35
C GLY A 315 -8.17 -2.56 7.48
N ILE A 316 -7.82 -1.44 8.09
CA ILE A 316 -7.15 -0.34 7.40
C ILE A 316 -5.99 0.18 8.24
N GLY A 317 -5.01 0.82 7.62
CA GLY A 317 -3.92 1.48 8.35
C GLY A 317 -4.45 2.55 9.32
N PRO A 318 -3.93 2.65 10.56
CA PRO A 318 -4.41 3.59 11.55
C PRO A 318 -4.33 5.06 11.09
N LEU A 319 -3.35 5.41 10.26
CA LEU A 319 -3.26 6.71 9.61
C LEU A 319 -4.53 7.01 8.80
N HIS A 320 -4.99 6.06 7.98
CA HIS A 320 -6.16 6.25 7.12
C HIS A 320 -7.46 6.28 7.90
N ALA A 321 -7.56 5.46 8.97
CA ALA A 321 -8.68 5.54 9.91
C ALA A 321 -8.78 6.94 10.53
N TYR A 322 -7.63 7.52 10.91
CA TYR A 322 -7.57 8.90 11.42
C TYR A 322 -7.94 9.93 10.34
N LEU A 323 -7.35 9.85 9.15
CA LEU A 323 -7.62 10.82 8.07
C LEU A 323 -9.09 10.83 7.65
N ALA A 324 -9.73 9.67 7.62
CA ALA A 324 -11.16 9.54 7.31
C ALA A 324 -12.02 10.12 8.45
N THR A 325 -11.80 9.70 9.69
CA THR A 325 -12.64 10.12 10.83
C THR A 325 -12.44 11.57 11.23
N SER A 326 -11.28 12.17 10.95
CA SER A 326 -11.03 13.61 11.14
C SER A 326 -11.57 14.47 9.98
N GLY A 327 -12.07 13.86 8.91
CA GLY A 327 -12.51 14.58 7.71
C GLY A 327 -11.36 15.14 6.86
N ARG A 328 -10.09 14.74 7.12
CA ARG A 328 -8.95 15.18 6.33
C ARG A 328 -8.89 14.52 4.95
N ALA A 329 -9.34 13.30 4.83
CA ALA A 329 -9.50 12.59 3.56
C ALA A 329 -10.98 12.27 3.30
N GLU A 330 -11.43 12.54 2.09
CA GLU A 330 -12.69 12.02 1.56
C GLU A 330 -12.51 10.55 1.20
N VAL A 331 -13.48 9.72 1.54
CA VAL A 331 -13.43 8.29 1.24
C VAL A 331 -14.57 7.92 0.31
N LEU A 332 -14.25 7.27 -0.80
CA LEU A 332 -15.23 6.81 -1.79
C LEU A 332 -15.17 5.28 -1.90
N ALA A 333 -16.33 4.67 -1.76
CA ALA A 333 -16.49 3.24 -1.99
C ALA A 333 -16.65 2.98 -3.50
N VAL A 334 -15.85 2.06 -4.04
CA VAL A 334 -15.80 1.71 -5.46
C VAL A 334 -16.09 0.22 -5.62
N THR A 335 -17.10 -0.11 -6.41
CA THR A 335 -17.46 -1.50 -6.72
C THR A 335 -16.49 -2.14 -7.71
N ASP A 336 -16.49 -3.48 -7.76
CA ASP A 336 -15.68 -4.24 -8.72
C ASP A 336 -15.99 -3.85 -10.18
N THR A 337 -17.27 -3.63 -10.51
CA THR A 337 -17.70 -3.20 -11.85
C THR A 337 -17.16 -1.82 -12.18
N GLU A 338 -17.29 -0.84 -11.29
CA GLU A 338 -16.77 0.52 -11.49
C GLU A 338 -15.25 0.50 -11.68
N ALA A 339 -14.52 -0.34 -10.92
CA ALA A 339 -13.07 -0.49 -11.07
C ALA A 339 -12.69 -1.11 -12.42
N LEU A 340 -13.40 -2.15 -12.86
CA LEU A 340 -13.16 -2.78 -14.16
C LEU A 340 -13.41 -1.81 -15.32
N ASP A 341 -14.50 -1.04 -15.28
CA ASP A 341 -14.84 -0.05 -16.30
C ASP A 341 -13.79 1.06 -16.38
N ALA A 342 -13.34 1.57 -15.24
CA ALA A 342 -12.29 2.57 -15.17
C ALA A 342 -10.95 2.04 -15.70
N ALA A 343 -10.61 0.79 -15.40
CA ALA A 343 -9.42 0.14 -15.95
C ALA A 343 -9.47 0.04 -17.47
N MET A 344 -10.63 -0.34 -18.04
CA MET A 344 -10.81 -0.43 -19.49
C MET A 344 -10.77 0.96 -20.14
N THR A 345 -11.30 1.98 -19.48
CA THR A 345 -11.22 3.37 -19.92
C THR A 345 -9.77 3.83 -20.01
N LEU A 346 -8.95 3.61 -18.97
CA LEU A 346 -7.52 3.91 -19.02
C LEU A 346 -6.81 3.12 -20.13
N THR A 347 -7.06 1.82 -20.20
CA THR A 347 -6.40 0.93 -21.15
C THR A 347 -6.65 1.34 -22.59
N ARG A 348 -7.90 1.65 -22.95
CA ARG A 348 -8.29 1.99 -24.32
C ARG A 348 -7.92 3.41 -24.74
N ASN A 349 -7.80 4.32 -23.77
CA ASN A 349 -7.51 5.72 -24.06
C ASN A 349 -6.04 6.10 -23.88
N GLU A 350 -5.34 5.52 -22.89
CA GLU A 350 -3.94 5.86 -22.62
C GLU A 350 -2.96 4.70 -22.90
N GLY A 351 -3.46 3.51 -23.29
CA GLY A 351 -2.61 2.35 -23.54
C GLY A 351 -1.92 1.79 -22.29
N ILE A 352 -2.51 2.02 -21.11
CA ILE A 352 -1.95 1.60 -19.83
C ILE A 352 -2.90 0.61 -19.17
N ILE A 353 -2.44 -0.63 -18.90
CA ILE A 353 -3.21 -1.64 -18.18
C ILE A 353 -2.88 -1.54 -16.69
N PRO A 354 -3.77 -0.98 -15.85
CA PRO A 354 -3.52 -0.81 -14.43
C PRO A 354 -3.69 -2.13 -13.67
N ALA A 355 -3.07 -2.25 -12.50
CA ALA A 355 -3.49 -3.24 -11.52
C ALA A 355 -4.94 -2.98 -11.06
N LEU A 356 -5.68 -4.02 -10.70
CA LEU A 356 -7.07 -3.90 -10.19
C LEU A 356 -7.14 -2.98 -8.96
N GLU A 357 -6.12 -2.98 -8.13
CA GLU A 357 -5.99 -2.03 -7.02
C GLU A 357 -6.03 -0.59 -7.50
N SER A 358 -5.22 -0.26 -8.51
CA SER A 358 -5.14 1.10 -9.08
C SER A 358 -6.40 1.51 -9.80
N ALA A 359 -7.14 0.55 -10.35
CA ALA A 359 -8.41 0.76 -11.04
C ALA A 359 -9.47 1.39 -10.11
N HIS A 360 -9.47 1.03 -8.81
CA HIS A 360 -10.35 1.65 -7.83
C HIS A 360 -10.07 3.16 -7.67
N ALA A 361 -8.79 3.56 -7.70
CA ALA A 361 -8.46 5.00 -7.66
C ALA A 361 -8.89 5.73 -8.94
N LEU A 362 -8.79 5.08 -10.10
CA LEU A 362 -9.24 5.64 -11.38
C LEU A 362 -10.77 5.83 -11.43
N ALA A 363 -11.55 4.92 -10.86
CA ALA A 363 -13.01 5.00 -10.82
C ALA A 363 -13.55 6.24 -10.06
N VAL A 364 -12.71 6.89 -9.26
CA VAL A 364 -13.05 8.18 -8.63
C VAL A 364 -13.39 9.25 -9.66
N LEU A 365 -12.79 9.18 -10.86
CA LEU A 365 -13.05 10.12 -11.95
C LEU A 365 -14.51 10.11 -12.42
N ASP A 366 -15.18 8.96 -12.37
CA ASP A 366 -16.59 8.82 -12.74
C ASP A 366 -17.54 9.14 -11.58
N LYS A 367 -17.06 9.02 -10.34
CA LYS A 367 -17.85 9.25 -9.12
C LYS A 367 -17.86 10.71 -8.66
N LYS A 368 -16.87 11.48 -9.09
CA LYS A 368 -16.70 12.87 -8.65
C LYS A 368 -16.46 13.82 -9.83
N ARG A 369 -17.11 14.95 -9.80
CA ARG A 369 -16.86 16.03 -10.75
C ARG A 369 -15.78 16.95 -10.22
N PHE A 370 -14.81 17.27 -11.08
CA PHE A 370 -13.72 18.20 -10.85
C PHE A 370 -13.95 19.48 -11.64
N HIS A 371 -13.33 20.58 -11.19
CA HIS A 371 -13.31 21.82 -11.97
C HIS A 371 -12.35 21.66 -13.18
N PRO A 372 -12.61 22.31 -14.33
CA PRO A 372 -11.71 22.21 -15.50
C PRO A 372 -10.27 22.62 -15.23
N ASP A 373 -10.03 23.53 -14.30
CA ASP A 373 -8.69 24.00 -13.94
C ASP A 373 -8.03 23.18 -12.82
N ASP A 374 -8.75 22.24 -12.20
CA ASP A 374 -8.17 21.40 -11.15
C ASP A 374 -7.05 20.50 -11.71
N ILE A 375 -6.01 20.32 -10.91
CA ILE A 375 -4.99 19.30 -11.13
C ILE A 375 -5.29 18.12 -10.22
N VAL A 376 -5.65 17.00 -10.83
CA VAL A 376 -5.96 15.74 -10.16
C VAL A 376 -4.81 14.77 -10.36
N VAL A 377 -4.11 14.42 -9.31
CA VAL A 377 -3.04 13.41 -9.34
C VAL A 377 -3.58 12.09 -8.83
N ILE A 378 -3.55 11.05 -9.67
CA ILE A 378 -3.92 9.69 -9.30
C ILE A 378 -2.66 8.86 -9.16
N ASN A 379 -2.50 8.19 -8.02
CA ASN A 379 -1.38 7.29 -7.80
C ASN A 379 -1.66 5.93 -8.46
N LEU A 380 -1.06 5.70 -9.63
CA LEU A 380 -1.14 4.43 -10.36
C LEU A 380 -0.18 3.43 -9.72
N SER A 381 -0.65 2.78 -8.67
CA SER A 381 0.17 2.07 -7.69
C SER A 381 0.83 0.78 -8.18
N GLY A 382 0.32 0.19 -9.30
CA GLY A 382 0.87 -1.03 -9.88
C GLY A 382 0.32 -1.34 -11.26
N ARG A 383 1.02 -2.22 -12.00
CA ARG A 383 0.64 -2.66 -13.35
C ARG A 383 -0.25 -3.90 -13.34
N GLY A 384 -1.06 -4.04 -14.39
CA GLY A 384 -2.10 -5.06 -14.49
C GLY A 384 -1.67 -6.42 -15.05
N ASP A 385 -0.39 -6.66 -15.33
CA ASP A 385 0.07 -7.94 -15.90
C ASP A 385 -0.37 -9.18 -15.11
N LYS A 386 -0.45 -9.03 -13.79
CA LYS A 386 -0.92 -10.08 -12.88
C LYS A 386 -2.43 -10.33 -12.96
N ASP A 387 -3.19 -9.36 -13.49
CA ASP A 387 -4.66 -9.32 -13.44
C ASP A 387 -5.31 -9.60 -14.80
N LEU A 388 -4.50 -9.88 -15.86
CA LEU A 388 -4.99 -10.09 -17.22
C LEU A 388 -6.10 -11.15 -17.29
N HIS A 389 -5.94 -12.26 -16.58
CA HIS A 389 -6.96 -13.31 -16.53
C HIS A 389 -8.29 -12.78 -15.99
N THR A 390 -8.25 -12.00 -14.90
CA THR A 390 -9.44 -11.41 -14.29
C THR A 390 -10.10 -10.41 -15.22
N TYR A 391 -9.33 -9.58 -15.91
CA TYR A 391 -9.85 -8.65 -16.91
C TYR A 391 -10.54 -9.38 -18.08
N LEU A 392 -9.94 -10.45 -18.60
CA LEU A 392 -10.51 -11.23 -19.70
C LEU A 392 -11.80 -11.96 -19.31
N MET A 393 -11.88 -12.47 -18.08
CA MET A 393 -13.07 -13.19 -17.61
C MET A 393 -14.26 -12.28 -17.30
N ASN A 394 -14.02 -11.04 -16.89
CA ASN A 394 -15.08 -10.11 -16.48
C ASN A 394 -15.44 -9.06 -17.54
N ASN A 395 -14.55 -8.80 -18.48
CA ASN A 395 -14.89 -8.03 -19.66
C ASN A 395 -15.20 -9.01 -20.78
N SER A 396 -16.45 -9.05 -21.25
CA SER A 396 -16.77 -9.63 -22.55
C SER A 396 -16.02 -8.79 -23.58
N ILE A 397 -14.74 -9.10 -23.79
CA ILE A 397 -14.01 -8.65 -24.97
C ILE A 397 -14.67 -9.43 -26.10
N ASN A 398 -15.82 -8.91 -26.58
CA ASN A 398 -16.48 -9.45 -27.74
C ASN A 398 -15.47 -9.39 -28.88
N GLU A 399 -15.22 -10.55 -29.46
CA GLU A 399 -14.45 -10.79 -30.67
C GLU A 399 -14.88 -9.85 -31.81
#